data_126da5ad30803a37a96488f8a00337f1
#
_entry.id   126da5ad30803a37a96488f8a00337f1
#
_cell.length_a   1.000
_cell.length_b   1.000
_cell.length_c   1.000
_cell.angle_alpha   90.00
_cell.angle_beta   90.00
_cell.angle_gamma   90.00
#
_symmetry.space_group_name_H-M   'P 1'
#
loop_
_entity.id
_entity.type
_entity.pdbx_description
1 polymer ?
#
loop_
_entity_poly.entity_id
_entity_poly.type
_entity_poly.pdbx_seq_one_letter_code
_entity_poly.pdbx_strand_id
1 'polypeptide(L)'
;MKKKLLWLLLVVCVVIFPLTAKETKAETEGDWKYSYDSTGVSIDAYNGTDENVVVPEKLGGKDVVAISCYAFSQNETIKTVKLPLGVDYIGFSAFSGCNSLEEITIPSSVTVIQDNAFRNCTSLKTIEIPE
;
A
#
# COMPACT_ATOMS: atom_id res chain seq x y z
N MET A 1 12.57 28.44 6.58
CA MET A 1 11.43 28.14 7.47
C MET A 1 10.21 27.50 6.79
N LYS A 2 10.29 27.12 5.51
CA LYS A 2 9.15 26.50 4.79
C LYS A 2 9.17 24.97 4.72
N LYS A 3 10.10 24.29 5.40
CA LYS A 3 10.24 22.81 5.37
C LYS A 3 9.41 22.04 6.42
N LYS A 4 8.73 22.74 7.34
CA LYS A 4 7.93 22.10 8.40
C LYS A 4 6.47 21.82 8.02
N LEU A 5 5.96 22.40 6.93
CA LEU A 5 4.55 22.23 6.53
C LEU A 5 4.31 20.99 5.64
N LEU A 6 5.37 20.48 4.99
CA LEU A 6 5.24 19.29 4.13
C LEU A 6 5.18 17.98 4.92
N TRP A 7 5.62 18.01 6.16
CA TRP A 7 5.60 16.85 7.07
C TRP A 7 4.22 16.60 7.67
N LEU A 8 3.39 17.64 7.75
CA LEU A 8 2.06 17.54 8.36
C LEU A 8 1.02 16.87 7.44
N LEU A 9 1.24 16.92 6.12
CA LEU A 9 0.31 16.31 5.14
C LEU A 9 0.51 14.79 4.96
N LEU A 10 1.68 14.26 5.34
CA LEU A 10 1.95 12.82 5.29
C LEU A 10 1.41 12.07 6.52
N VAL A 11 1.09 12.79 7.59
CA VAL A 11 0.60 12.21 8.86
C VAL A 11 -0.91 11.96 8.87
N VAL A 12 -1.66 12.61 7.98
CA VAL A 12 -3.14 12.57 8.02
C VAL A 12 -3.71 11.22 7.55
N CYS A 13 -2.96 10.43 6.78
CA CYS A 13 -3.44 9.10 6.37
C CYS A 13 -3.22 8.00 7.42
N VAL A 14 -2.44 8.28 8.48
CA VAL A 14 -2.09 7.32 9.55
C VAL A 14 -3.03 7.43 10.77
N VAL A 15 -3.91 8.43 10.82
CA VAL A 15 -4.61 8.82 12.06
C VAL A 15 -6.09 8.41 12.08
N ILE A 16 -6.48 7.30 11.47
CA ILE A 16 -7.80 6.71 11.74
C ILE A 16 -7.64 5.35 12.44
N PHE A 17 -6.76 5.29 13.45
CA PHE A 17 -6.75 4.24 14.44
C PHE A 17 -6.88 4.82 15.85
N PRO A 18 -7.56 4.12 16.79
CA PRO A 18 -7.88 4.69 18.09
C PRO A 18 -6.62 5.06 18.88
N LEU A 19 -6.77 6.13 19.62
CA LEU A 19 -5.85 6.92 20.43
C LEU A 19 -5.04 6.13 21.49
N THR A 20 -4.28 5.14 21.07
CA THR A 20 -3.08 4.71 21.80
C THR A 20 -1.94 5.00 20.87
N ALA A 21 -1.08 5.95 21.24
CA ALA A 21 0.10 6.32 20.46
C ALA A 21 1.02 5.09 20.30
N LYS A 22 0.73 4.24 19.33
CA LYS A 22 1.65 3.23 18.86
C LYS A 22 2.76 3.96 18.11
N GLU A 23 3.97 3.87 18.59
CA GLU A 23 5.13 4.38 17.86
C GLU A 23 5.20 3.66 16.51
N THR A 24 4.88 4.38 15.44
CA THR A 24 5.06 3.91 14.07
C THR A 24 6.46 4.30 13.63
N LYS A 25 7.26 3.32 13.24
CA LYS A 25 8.61 3.54 12.69
C LYS A 25 8.56 3.34 11.19
N ALA A 26 9.23 4.24 10.44
CA ALA A 26 9.33 4.17 8.99
C ALA A 26 10.74 3.74 8.58
N GLU A 27 10.83 2.81 7.62
CA GLU A 27 12.08 2.27 7.10
C GLU A 27 12.01 2.08 5.58
N THR A 28 13.16 1.74 4.99
CA THR A 28 13.26 1.41 3.55
C THR A 28 14.09 0.14 3.40
N GLU A 29 13.58 -0.80 2.59
CA GLU A 29 14.28 -2.03 2.23
C GLU A 29 14.12 -2.25 0.72
N GLY A 30 15.22 -2.15 -0.05
CA GLY A 30 15.19 -2.17 -1.50
C GLY A 30 14.30 -1.06 -2.06
N ASP A 31 13.33 -1.42 -2.88
CA ASP A 31 12.37 -0.50 -3.49
C ASP A 31 11.15 -0.21 -2.58
N TRP A 32 11.11 -0.82 -1.40
CA TRP A 32 9.99 -0.73 -0.47
C TRP A 32 10.24 0.32 0.59
N LYS A 33 9.35 1.31 0.67
CA LYS A 33 9.23 2.19 1.82
C LYS A 33 8.04 1.70 2.65
N TYR A 34 8.26 1.52 3.93
CA TYR A 34 7.25 0.95 4.83
C TYR A 34 7.31 1.55 6.22
N SER A 35 6.21 1.47 6.91
CA SER A 35 6.11 1.74 8.34
C SER A 35 5.64 0.49 9.06
N TYR A 36 5.95 0.38 10.35
CA TYR A 36 5.54 -0.77 11.15
C TYR A 36 5.22 -0.39 12.59
N ASP A 37 4.40 -1.20 13.19
CA ASP A 37 4.08 -1.14 14.61
C ASP A 37 4.02 -2.55 15.22
N SER A 38 3.31 -2.74 16.34
CA SER A 38 3.15 -4.05 16.98
C SER A 38 2.20 -5.00 16.21
N THR A 39 1.47 -4.52 15.20
CA THR A 39 0.54 -5.34 14.40
C THR A 39 1.20 -5.89 13.15
N GLY A 40 2.19 -5.19 12.60
CA GLY A 40 2.89 -5.59 11.40
C GLY A 40 3.38 -4.40 10.58
N VAL A 41 3.61 -4.64 9.30
CA VAL A 41 4.14 -3.69 8.32
C VAL A 41 3.03 -3.17 7.43
N SER A 42 3.01 -1.86 7.21
CA SER A 42 2.24 -1.19 6.16
C SER A 42 3.18 -0.72 5.05
N ILE A 43 2.90 -1.09 3.80
CA ILE A 43 3.64 -0.59 2.65
C ILE A 43 3.23 0.86 2.40
N ASP A 44 4.18 1.79 2.52
CA ASP A 44 3.93 3.23 2.34
C ASP A 44 4.21 3.71 0.92
N ALA A 45 5.20 3.09 0.24
CA ALA A 45 5.46 3.36 -1.16
C ALA A 45 6.27 2.23 -1.81
N TYR A 46 6.06 2.05 -3.11
CA TYR A 46 6.90 1.25 -3.99
C TYR A 46 7.65 2.17 -4.96
N ASN A 47 8.97 2.12 -4.93
CA ASN A 47 9.86 2.96 -5.73
C ASN A 47 10.57 2.19 -6.85
N GLY A 48 10.22 0.91 -7.05
CA GLY A 48 10.77 0.08 -8.11
C GLY A 48 10.17 0.38 -9.48
N THR A 49 10.76 -0.23 -10.49
CA THR A 49 10.36 -0.07 -11.90
C THR A 49 9.87 -1.37 -12.53
N ASP A 50 9.66 -2.41 -11.75
CA ASP A 50 9.20 -3.71 -12.24
C ASP A 50 7.76 -3.60 -12.76
N GLU A 51 7.51 -4.27 -13.89
CA GLU A 51 6.16 -4.40 -14.44
C GLU A 51 5.31 -5.42 -13.68
N ASN A 52 5.95 -6.44 -13.09
CA ASN A 52 5.29 -7.51 -12.34
C ASN A 52 5.77 -7.49 -10.90
N VAL A 53 4.93 -6.96 -10.03
CA VAL A 53 5.28 -6.72 -8.63
C VAL A 53 4.71 -7.81 -7.73
N VAL A 54 5.57 -8.45 -6.97
CA VAL A 54 5.19 -9.34 -5.87
C VAL A 54 5.52 -8.62 -4.57
N VAL A 55 4.48 -8.22 -3.83
CA VAL A 55 4.66 -7.61 -2.52
C VAL A 55 5.20 -8.66 -1.56
N PRO A 56 6.32 -8.42 -0.86
CA PRO A 56 6.92 -9.40 0.03
C PRO A 56 6.01 -9.73 1.22
N GLU A 57 6.11 -10.96 1.71
CA GLU A 57 5.37 -11.38 2.92
C GLU A 57 5.90 -10.69 4.18
N LYS A 58 7.18 -10.34 4.19
CA LYS A 58 7.86 -9.71 5.34
C LYS A 58 8.80 -8.61 4.89
N LEU A 59 8.90 -7.55 5.69
CA LEU A 59 9.90 -6.50 5.62
C LEU A 59 10.41 -6.20 7.03
N GLY A 60 11.72 -6.00 7.17
CA GLY A 60 12.34 -5.84 8.49
C GLY A 60 12.05 -7.00 9.44
N GLY A 61 11.82 -8.22 8.92
CA GLY A 61 11.48 -9.41 9.69
C GLY A 61 10.05 -9.47 10.24
N LYS A 62 9.17 -8.50 9.86
CA LYS A 62 7.77 -8.43 10.30
C LYS A 62 6.82 -8.70 9.14
N ASP A 63 5.66 -9.27 9.43
CA ASP A 63 4.65 -9.59 8.42
C ASP A 63 4.05 -8.32 7.80
N VAL A 64 3.89 -8.30 6.47
CA VAL A 64 3.19 -7.26 5.74
C VAL A 64 1.70 -7.49 5.87
N VAL A 65 1.00 -6.53 6.49
CA VAL A 65 -0.43 -6.63 6.82
C VAL A 65 -1.30 -5.58 6.13
N ALA A 66 -0.70 -4.50 5.60
CA ALA A 66 -1.46 -3.44 4.97
C ALA A 66 -0.75 -2.80 3.79
N ILE A 67 -1.54 -2.26 2.87
CA ILE A 67 -1.12 -1.32 1.84
C ILE A 67 -1.64 0.05 2.24
N SER A 68 -0.75 0.99 2.50
CA SER A 68 -1.08 2.35 2.93
C SER A 68 -1.76 3.16 1.83
N CYS A 69 -2.34 4.31 2.22
CA CYS A 69 -2.90 5.25 1.27
C CYS A 69 -1.85 5.68 0.25
N TYR A 70 -2.24 5.73 -1.02
CA TYR A 70 -1.39 6.15 -2.15
C TYR A 70 -0.12 5.34 -2.39
N ALA A 71 0.07 4.17 -1.77
CA ALA A 71 1.32 3.41 -1.80
C ALA A 71 1.86 3.10 -3.22
N PHE A 72 0.98 2.86 -4.19
CA PHE A 72 1.28 2.63 -5.60
C PHE A 72 0.68 3.70 -6.53
N SER A 73 0.11 4.75 -5.97
CA SER A 73 -0.62 5.75 -6.76
C SER A 73 0.23 6.37 -7.87
N GLN A 74 -0.38 6.54 -9.04
CA GLN A 74 0.23 7.10 -10.25
C GLN A 74 1.43 6.28 -10.78
N ASN A 75 1.52 5.01 -10.42
CA ASN A 75 2.52 4.13 -11.03
C ASN A 75 2.04 3.66 -12.41
N GLU A 76 2.72 4.12 -13.45
CA GLU A 76 2.35 3.85 -14.85
C GLU A 76 3.10 2.65 -15.45
N THR A 77 4.01 2.02 -14.69
CA THR A 77 4.83 0.90 -15.17
C THR A 77 4.30 -0.46 -14.77
N ILE A 78 3.65 -0.55 -13.62
CA ILE A 78 3.17 -1.82 -13.06
C ILE A 78 2.01 -2.36 -13.91
N LYS A 79 2.16 -3.62 -14.35
CA LYS A 79 1.14 -4.40 -15.09
C LYS A 79 0.43 -5.41 -14.21
N THR A 80 1.16 -6.04 -13.31
CA THR A 80 0.57 -7.03 -12.39
C THR A 80 1.04 -6.81 -10.96
N VAL A 81 0.15 -7.05 -10.00
CA VAL A 81 0.47 -7.01 -8.56
C VAL A 81 -0.05 -8.26 -7.88
N LYS A 82 0.80 -8.90 -7.08
CA LYS A 82 0.41 -9.98 -6.18
C LYS A 82 0.61 -9.54 -4.74
N LEU A 83 -0.47 -9.54 -3.96
CA LEU A 83 -0.44 -9.26 -2.53
C LEU A 83 -0.25 -10.54 -1.71
N PRO A 84 0.50 -10.50 -0.58
CA PRO A 84 0.67 -11.65 0.29
C PRO A 84 -0.58 -11.92 1.14
N LEU A 85 -0.74 -13.16 1.59
CA LEU A 85 -1.90 -13.62 2.38
C LEU A 85 -2.04 -12.92 3.75
N GLY A 86 -1.04 -12.18 4.21
CA GLY A 86 -1.12 -11.42 5.46
C GLY A 86 -1.84 -10.08 5.35
N VAL A 87 -2.05 -9.57 4.12
CA VAL A 87 -2.67 -8.26 3.91
C VAL A 87 -4.16 -8.33 4.20
N ASP A 88 -4.63 -7.50 5.13
CA ASP A 88 -6.04 -7.37 5.50
C ASP A 88 -6.66 -6.02 5.11
N TYR A 89 -5.83 -5.04 4.76
CA TYR A 89 -6.24 -3.66 4.48
C TYR A 89 -5.59 -3.09 3.24
N ILE A 90 -6.39 -2.47 2.37
CA ILE A 90 -5.95 -1.67 1.21
C ILE A 90 -6.45 -0.24 1.39
N GLY A 91 -5.51 0.69 1.47
CA GLY A 91 -5.76 2.09 1.81
C GLY A 91 -6.41 2.91 0.71
N PHE A 92 -6.82 4.14 1.09
CA PHE A 92 -7.41 5.12 0.19
C PHE A 92 -6.49 5.41 -0.99
N SER A 93 -7.03 5.32 -2.22
CA SER A 93 -6.29 5.57 -3.46
C SER A 93 -4.98 4.79 -3.62
N ALA A 94 -4.84 3.64 -2.97
CA ALA A 94 -3.59 2.86 -2.92
C ALA A 94 -3.01 2.58 -4.31
N PHE A 95 -3.84 2.26 -5.29
CA PHE A 95 -3.47 2.00 -6.69
C PHE A 95 -4.08 3.02 -7.67
N SER A 96 -4.57 4.16 -7.17
CA SER A 96 -5.21 5.17 -8.03
C SER A 96 -4.26 5.67 -9.11
N GLY A 97 -4.72 5.66 -10.37
CA GLY A 97 -3.93 6.12 -11.51
C GLY A 97 -2.86 5.14 -12.00
N CYS A 98 -2.90 3.87 -11.57
CA CYS A 98 -2.08 2.80 -12.14
C CYS A 98 -2.63 2.43 -13.53
N ASN A 99 -2.36 3.25 -14.53
CA ASN A 99 -2.99 3.15 -15.85
C ASN A 99 -2.59 1.90 -16.63
N SER A 100 -1.43 1.31 -16.33
CA SER A 100 -0.93 0.08 -16.96
C SER A 100 -1.29 -1.19 -16.19
N LEU A 101 -1.87 -1.08 -14.98
CA LEU A 101 -2.23 -2.23 -14.17
C LEU A 101 -3.34 -3.03 -14.85
N GLU A 102 -3.04 -4.27 -15.24
CA GLU A 102 -3.94 -5.18 -15.93
C GLU A 102 -4.58 -6.21 -14.99
N GLU A 103 -3.83 -6.62 -13.96
CA GLU A 103 -4.24 -7.66 -13.03
C GLU A 103 -3.73 -7.39 -11.62
N ILE A 104 -4.57 -7.64 -10.64
CA ILE A 104 -4.18 -7.69 -9.23
C ILE A 104 -4.79 -8.92 -8.55
N THR A 105 -3.94 -9.68 -7.84
CA THR A 105 -4.39 -10.79 -7.00
C THR A 105 -4.58 -10.29 -5.57
N ILE A 106 -5.83 -10.20 -5.15
CA ILE A 106 -6.23 -9.80 -3.79
C ILE A 106 -6.45 -11.06 -2.96
N PRO A 107 -5.74 -11.25 -1.84
CA PRO A 107 -5.90 -12.44 -1.01
C PRO A 107 -7.20 -12.40 -0.19
N SER A 108 -7.69 -13.59 0.19
CA SER A 108 -8.91 -13.73 1.03
C SER A 108 -8.80 -13.12 2.43
N SER A 109 -7.59 -12.77 2.86
CA SER A 109 -7.35 -12.05 4.12
C SER A 109 -7.82 -10.59 4.09
N VAL A 110 -7.97 -9.98 2.90
CA VAL A 110 -8.37 -8.58 2.77
C VAL A 110 -9.82 -8.41 3.21
N THR A 111 -10.03 -7.63 4.26
CA THR A 111 -11.35 -7.32 4.82
C THR A 111 -11.81 -5.90 4.52
N VAL A 112 -10.87 -5.01 4.18
CA VAL A 112 -11.15 -3.60 3.91
C VAL A 112 -10.43 -3.13 2.65
N ILE A 113 -11.19 -2.56 1.72
CA ILE A 113 -10.68 -1.80 0.56
C ILE A 113 -11.30 -0.41 0.65
N GLN A 114 -10.46 0.60 0.80
CA GLN A 114 -10.89 1.99 0.96
C GLN A 114 -11.30 2.64 -0.36
N ASP A 115 -11.95 3.80 -0.25
CA ASP A 115 -12.42 4.56 -1.39
C ASP A 115 -11.32 4.87 -2.40
N ASN A 116 -11.66 4.85 -3.69
CA ASN A 116 -10.78 5.16 -4.81
C ASN A 116 -9.54 4.26 -4.93
N ALA A 117 -9.45 3.13 -4.20
CA ALA A 117 -8.27 2.26 -4.20
C ALA A 117 -7.77 1.93 -5.62
N PHE A 118 -8.69 1.72 -6.57
CA PHE A 118 -8.39 1.39 -7.98
C PHE A 118 -8.92 2.44 -8.96
N ARG A 119 -9.13 3.67 -8.51
CA ARG A 119 -9.61 4.74 -9.39
C ARG A 119 -8.64 4.98 -10.55
N ASN A 120 -9.17 5.13 -11.76
CA ASN A 120 -8.39 5.38 -12.98
C ASN A 120 -7.34 4.28 -13.31
N CYS A 121 -7.55 3.03 -12.87
CA CYS A 121 -6.80 1.88 -13.37
C CYS A 121 -7.39 1.46 -14.71
N THR A 122 -7.10 2.20 -15.78
CA THR A 122 -7.81 2.10 -17.08
C THR A 122 -7.53 0.81 -17.84
N SER A 123 -6.43 0.11 -17.53
CA SER A 123 -6.07 -1.18 -18.13
C SER A 123 -6.56 -2.38 -17.34
N LEU A 124 -7.14 -2.17 -16.14
CA LEU A 124 -7.54 -3.25 -15.24
C LEU A 124 -8.71 -4.04 -15.83
N LYS A 125 -8.47 -5.32 -16.11
CA LYS A 125 -9.44 -6.22 -16.77
C LYS A 125 -10.35 -6.91 -15.77
N THR A 126 -9.73 -7.39 -14.68
CA THR A 126 -10.45 -8.13 -13.64
C THR A 126 -9.86 -7.83 -12.27
N ILE A 127 -10.72 -7.78 -11.26
CA ILE A 127 -10.35 -7.85 -9.85
C ILE A 127 -11.05 -9.07 -9.27
N GLU A 128 -10.30 -10.06 -8.83
CA GLU A 128 -10.84 -11.18 -8.08
C GLU A 128 -10.78 -10.83 -6.60
N ILE A 129 -11.94 -10.64 -6.00
CA ILE A 129 -12.09 -10.48 -4.55
C ILE A 129 -12.58 -11.81 -4.03
N PRO A 130 -11.78 -12.56 -3.26
CA PRO A 130 -12.21 -13.83 -2.70
C PRO A 130 -13.40 -13.63 -1.74
N GLU A 131 -14.35 -14.57 -1.77
CA GLU A 131 -15.49 -14.61 -0.84
C GLU A 131 -15.05 -14.91 0.59
#